data_0dccf1f1e700ecc195274fc55478566a
#
_entry.id   0dccf1f1e700ecc195274fc55478566a
#
_cell.length_a   1.000
_cell.length_b   1.000
_cell.length_c   1.000
_cell.angle_alpha   90.00
_cell.angle_beta   90.00
_cell.angle_gamma   90.00
#
_symmetry.space_group_name_H-M   'P 1'
#
loop_
_entity.id
_entity.type
_entity.pdbx_description
1 polymer ?
#
loop_
_entity_poly.entity_id
_entity_poly.type
_entity_poly.pdbx_seq_one_letter_code
_entity_poly.pdbx_strand_id
1 'polypeptide(L)'
;MEVGLSIAQMQRGMDVEGFYLLKAAFAKVTASGKPFLSAVLADTSGTIEAKVWDYSGPVGERDVGKVLKVRGSVSDYRGMPQLTVDKLRLAEDNDRVDVSKLVSVAPIDREAGYDEVKALVSTIEDADYRAVCEEMLRRHEAAFRTIPAAKSVHHSFLSGLLMHTLNMLRLADFLSAQYADTVNRSLLLTGTLLHDFAKEQEFTFSELGLVTDYSTKGQLLGHLVMGAQEVAAIAAELDLPEEKATLLEHLILSHHGQPEFGAAVLPQCAEAELLSLVDQIDSRMEIYREVLAPLKAGEFSQRVFALDNRRVYKHQ
;
A
#
# COMPACT_ATOMS: atom_id res chain seq x y z
N MET A 1 21.99 -18.68 4.04
CA MET A 1 22.12 -18.60 2.57
C MET A 1 21.92 -17.13 2.24
N GLU A 2 22.92 -16.47 1.68
CA GLU A 2 22.82 -15.05 1.38
C GLU A 2 21.80 -14.83 0.27
N VAL A 3 20.90 -13.85 0.48
CA VAL A 3 20.10 -13.29 -0.61
C VAL A 3 21.11 -12.67 -1.57
N GLY A 4 20.96 -12.92 -2.86
CA GLY A 4 21.90 -12.45 -3.87
C GLY A 4 22.09 -10.94 -3.88
N LEU A 5 22.91 -10.48 -4.81
CA LEU A 5 23.21 -9.07 -5.00
C LEU A 5 21.95 -8.25 -5.15
N SER A 6 21.83 -7.11 -4.43
CA SER A 6 20.70 -6.21 -4.61
C SER A 6 20.71 -5.58 -6.00
N ILE A 7 19.52 -5.31 -6.55
CA ILE A 7 19.38 -4.79 -7.92
C ILE A 7 20.14 -3.47 -8.10
N ALA A 8 20.13 -2.58 -7.10
CA ALA A 8 20.88 -1.31 -7.16
C ALA A 8 22.40 -1.50 -7.24
N GLN A 9 22.93 -2.66 -6.83
CA GLN A 9 24.36 -2.99 -6.88
C GLN A 9 24.75 -3.72 -8.16
N MET A 10 23.79 -4.12 -9.00
CA MET A 10 24.04 -4.85 -10.22
C MET A 10 24.74 -3.98 -11.26
N GLN A 11 25.90 -4.43 -11.73
CA GLN A 11 26.68 -3.75 -12.76
C GLN A 11 26.96 -4.70 -13.92
N ARG A 12 27.17 -4.13 -15.12
CA ARG A 12 27.51 -4.88 -16.32
C ARG A 12 28.66 -5.87 -16.08
N GLY A 13 28.48 -7.10 -16.51
CA GLY A 13 29.46 -8.18 -16.41
C GLY A 13 29.44 -8.96 -15.10
N MET A 14 28.56 -8.60 -14.16
CA MET A 14 28.38 -9.36 -12.92
C MET A 14 27.54 -10.61 -13.15
N ASP A 15 27.92 -11.73 -12.55
CA ASP A 15 27.07 -12.90 -12.40
C ASP A 15 26.19 -12.76 -11.18
N VAL A 16 24.91 -13.10 -11.34
CA VAL A 16 23.88 -12.94 -10.31
C VAL A 16 23.22 -14.29 -10.04
N GLU A 17 23.13 -14.64 -8.76
CA GLU A 17 22.24 -15.71 -8.30
C GLU A 17 21.53 -15.20 -7.04
N GLY A 18 20.19 -15.20 -7.05
CA GLY A 18 19.41 -14.66 -5.93
C GLY A 18 17.93 -14.84 -6.09
N PHE A 19 17.20 -14.29 -5.11
CA PHE A 19 15.74 -14.28 -5.10
C PHE A 19 15.26 -12.87 -5.41
N TYR A 20 14.29 -12.77 -6.32
CA TYR A 20 13.70 -11.49 -6.75
C TYR A 20 12.20 -11.66 -6.94
N LEU A 21 11.46 -10.59 -6.67
CA LEU A 21 10.03 -10.51 -6.94
C LEU A 21 9.79 -10.40 -8.46
N LEU A 22 8.90 -11.20 -9.00
CA LEU A 22 8.43 -11.07 -10.38
C LEU A 22 7.37 -9.98 -10.46
N LYS A 23 7.74 -8.79 -10.94
CA LYS A 23 6.83 -7.64 -11.03
C LYS A 23 6.03 -7.61 -12.35
N ALA A 24 6.60 -8.13 -13.43
CA ALA A 24 5.92 -8.31 -14.72
C ALA A 24 6.56 -9.46 -15.50
N ALA A 25 5.76 -10.15 -16.34
CA ALA A 25 6.22 -11.22 -17.21
C ALA A 25 5.41 -11.25 -18.51
N PHE A 26 6.08 -11.32 -19.65
CA PHE A 26 5.48 -11.37 -20.97
C PHE A 26 6.17 -12.43 -21.83
N ALA A 27 5.43 -13.44 -22.28
CA ALA A 27 5.93 -14.37 -23.29
C ALA A 27 5.96 -13.67 -24.64
N LYS A 28 7.11 -13.70 -25.31
CA LYS A 28 7.36 -13.03 -26.59
C LYS A 28 8.10 -13.97 -27.54
N VAL A 29 8.15 -13.57 -28.82
CA VAL A 29 8.95 -14.24 -29.83
C VAL A 29 9.92 -13.26 -30.46
N THR A 30 11.13 -13.72 -30.78
CA THR A 30 12.13 -12.94 -31.53
C THR A 30 11.72 -12.80 -33.00
N ALA A 31 12.39 -11.94 -33.76
CA ALA A 31 12.19 -11.82 -35.19
C ALA A 31 12.49 -13.15 -35.96
N SER A 32 13.31 -14.04 -35.39
CA SER A 32 13.60 -15.37 -35.91
C SER A 32 12.62 -16.46 -35.42
N GLY A 33 11.54 -16.09 -34.73
CA GLY A 33 10.50 -17.01 -34.27
C GLY A 33 10.83 -17.78 -32.98
N LYS A 34 11.97 -17.50 -32.33
CA LYS A 34 12.32 -18.16 -31.05
C LYS A 34 11.59 -17.56 -29.88
N PRO A 35 11.01 -18.38 -28.97
CA PRO A 35 10.31 -17.89 -27.79
C PRO A 35 11.29 -17.29 -26.77
N PHE A 36 10.88 -16.27 -26.06
CA PHE A 36 11.60 -15.77 -24.89
C PHE A 36 10.64 -15.18 -23.86
N LEU A 37 11.05 -15.17 -22.59
CA LEU A 37 10.34 -14.48 -21.54
C LEU A 37 10.99 -13.12 -21.29
N SER A 38 10.19 -12.05 -21.41
CA SER A 38 10.56 -10.71 -20.98
C SER A 38 9.95 -10.47 -19.59
N ALA A 39 10.78 -10.29 -18.58
CA ALA A 39 10.33 -10.08 -17.21
C ALA A 39 10.88 -8.78 -16.63
N VAL A 40 10.22 -8.28 -15.58
CA VAL A 40 10.74 -7.25 -14.68
C VAL A 40 10.88 -7.89 -13.32
N LEU A 41 12.09 -7.90 -12.80
CA LEU A 41 12.41 -8.35 -11.45
C LEU A 41 12.57 -7.16 -10.53
N ALA A 42 12.20 -7.34 -9.25
CA ALA A 42 12.25 -6.29 -8.22
C ALA A 42 12.83 -6.81 -6.91
N ASP A 43 13.44 -5.92 -6.17
CA ASP A 43 13.73 -6.03 -4.75
C ASP A 43 13.49 -4.65 -4.09
N THR A 44 13.78 -4.50 -2.80
CA THR A 44 13.62 -3.22 -2.08
C THR A 44 14.52 -2.10 -2.60
N SER A 45 15.55 -2.41 -3.40
CA SER A 45 16.50 -1.44 -3.94
C SER A 45 16.15 -0.94 -5.34
N GLY A 46 15.21 -1.61 -6.05
CA GLY A 46 14.81 -1.19 -7.37
C GLY A 46 14.25 -2.30 -8.25
N THR A 47 14.27 -2.06 -9.56
CA THR A 47 13.81 -3.01 -10.58
C THR A 47 14.85 -3.20 -11.67
N ILE A 48 14.88 -4.38 -12.30
CA ILE A 48 15.73 -4.68 -13.45
C ILE A 48 14.93 -5.44 -14.51
N GLU A 49 15.09 -5.06 -15.78
CA GLU A 49 14.60 -5.90 -16.88
C GLU A 49 15.39 -7.20 -16.96
N ALA A 50 14.68 -8.31 -17.20
CA ALA A 50 15.25 -9.63 -17.36
C ALA A 50 14.78 -10.27 -18.66
N LYS A 51 15.69 -10.99 -19.33
CA LYS A 51 15.40 -11.76 -20.55
C LYS A 51 15.84 -13.22 -20.35
N VAL A 52 14.92 -14.12 -20.62
CA VAL A 52 15.18 -15.57 -20.66
C VAL A 52 15.01 -16.01 -22.09
N TRP A 53 16.11 -16.24 -22.77
CA TRP A 53 16.11 -16.60 -24.19
C TRP A 53 15.80 -18.09 -24.39
N ASP A 54 15.21 -18.43 -25.54
CA ASP A 54 14.82 -19.80 -25.90
C ASP A 54 13.94 -20.46 -24.81
N TYR A 55 13.02 -19.67 -24.19
CA TYR A 55 12.27 -20.09 -23.04
C TYR A 55 10.87 -20.60 -23.39
N SER A 56 10.60 -21.84 -22.96
CA SER A 56 9.28 -22.49 -23.02
C SER A 56 8.85 -23.06 -21.65
N GLY A 57 9.47 -22.57 -20.58
CA GLY A 57 9.22 -23.08 -19.22
C GLY A 57 7.89 -22.60 -18.63
N PRO A 58 7.57 -23.04 -17.39
CA PRO A 58 6.26 -22.84 -16.79
C PRO A 58 6.03 -21.45 -16.20
N VAL A 59 7.08 -20.67 -15.91
CA VAL A 59 6.95 -19.33 -15.31
C VAL A 59 6.46 -18.33 -16.35
N GLY A 60 5.44 -17.54 -16.01
CA GLY A 60 4.84 -16.58 -16.92
C GLY A 60 4.01 -15.52 -16.20
N GLU A 61 3.09 -14.90 -16.93
CA GLU A 61 2.26 -13.79 -16.46
C GLU A 61 1.44 -14.15 -15.21
N ARG A 62 0.96 -15.39 -15.09
CA ARG A 62 0.21 -15.90 -13.93
C ARG A 62 1.03 -15.98 -12.64
N ASP A 63 2.36 -15.85 -12.74
CA ASP A 63 3.27 -15.92 -11.59
C ASP A 63 3.76 -14.54 -11.15
N VAL A 64 3.21 -13.46 -11.71
CA VAL A 64 3.46 -12.10 -11.25
C VAL A 64 3.04 -11.97 -9.77
N GLY A 65 3.89 -11.33 -8.97
CA GLY A 65 3.73 -11.25 -7.52
C GLY A 65 4.39 -12.38 -6.73
N LYS A 66 4.95 -13.42 -7.40
CA LYS A 66 5.70 -14.50 -6.75
C LYS A 66 7.19 -14.23 -6.76
N VAL A 67 7.90 -14.92 -5.87
CA VAL A 67 9.37 -14.88 -5.80
C VAL A 67 9.97 -15.89 -6.77
N LEU A 68 10.95 -15.44 -7.54
CA LEU A 68 11.76 -16.28 -8.40
C LEU A 68 13.16 -16.44 -7.82
N LYS A 69 13.69 -17.66 -7.87
CA LYS A 69 15.13 -17.90 -7.81
C LYS A 69 15.68 -17.78 -9.23
N VAL A 70 16.65 -16.89 -9.40
CA VAL A 70 17.19 -16.51 -10.69
C VAL A 70 18.71 -16.64 -10.68
N ARG A 71 19.28 -17.16 -11.79
CA ARG A 71 20.72 -17.13 -12.08
C ARG A 71 20.93 -16.59 -13.48
N GLY A 72 21.90 -15.68 -13.63
CA GLY A 72 22.22 -15.06 -14.92
C GLY A 72 23.36 -14.07 -14.83
N SER A 73 23.55 -13.30 -15.89
CA SER A 73 24.57 -12.26 -15.97
C SER A 73 23.97 -10.89 -16.35
N VAL A 74 24.54 -9.84 -15.80
CA VAL A 74 24.11 -8.46 -16.09
C VAL A 74 24.76 -7.99 -17.39
N SER A 75 23.94 -7.66 -18.36
CA SER A 75 24.31 -7.08 -19.66
C SER A 75 23.92 -5.59 -19.72
N ASP A 76 24.30 -4.91 -20.77
CA ASP A 76 23.83 -3.58 -21.10
C ASP A 76 22.94 -3.61 -22.33
N TYR A 77 21.79 -2.98 -22.24
CA TYR A 77 20.91 -2.76 -23.39
C TYR A 77 20.51 -1.30 -23.49
N ARG A 78 21.03 -0.60 -24.51
CA ARG A 78 20.81 0.82 -24.77
C ARG A 78 21.19 1.74 -23.59
N GLY A 79 22.27 1.40 -22.87
CA GLY A 79 22.75 2.16 -21.74
C GLY A 79 22.04 1.85 -20.40
N MET A 80 21.17 0.84 -20.38
CA MET A 80 20.47 0.39 -19.18
C MET A 80 20.89 -1.03 -18.81
N PRO A 81 21.11 -1.32 -17.50
CA PRO A 81 21.42 -2.67 -17.08
C PRO A 81 20.21 -3.61 -17.34
N GLN A 82 20.50 -4.78 -17.88
CA GLN A 82 19.51 -5.82 -18.16
C GLN A 82 20.08 -7.17 -17.74
N LEU A 83 19.27 -7.99 -17.06
CA LEU A 83 19.68 -9.34 -16.65
C LEU A 83 19.38 -10.36 -17.75
N THR A 84 20.40 -11.00 -18.28
CA THR A 84 20.24 -12.20 -19.10
C THR A 84 20.19 -13.40 -18.18
N VAL A 85 19.04 -14.07 -18.16
CA VAL A 85 18.76 -15.16 -17.21
C VAL A 85 19.04 -16.50 -17.87
N ASP A 86 19.90 -17.29 -17.24
CA ASP A 86 20.23 -18.66 -17.66
C ASP A 86 19.30 -19.70 -17.04
N LYS A 87 18.93 -19.49 -15.77
CA LYS A 87 18.03 -20.38 -15.02
C LYS A 87 17.08 -19.56 -14.17
N LEU A 88 15.80 -19.98 -14.15
CA LEU A 88 14.81 -19.47 -13.23
C LEU A 88 13.85 -20.58 -12.79
N ARG A 89 13.33 -20.41 -11.58
CA ARG A 89 12.21 -21.19 -11.05
C ARG A 89 11.47 -20.37 -10.00
N LEU A 90 10.27 -20.77 -9.67
CA LEU A 90 9.59 -20.25 -8.46
C LEU A 90 10.40 -20.60 -7.21
N ALA A 91 10.37 -19.73 -6.21
CA ALA A 91 10.87 -20.06 -4.88
C ALA A 91 10.01 -21.16 -4.25
N GLU A 92 10.63 -22.01 -3.47
CA GLU A 92 10.00 -23.11 -2.73
C GLU A 92 10.11 -22.83 -1.24
N ASP A 93 9.27 -23.45 -0.41
CA ASP A 93 9.25 -23.25 1.04
C ASP A 93 10.63 -23.49 1.70
N ASN A 94 11.43 -24.41 1.13
CA ASN A 94 12.76 -24.73 1.61
C ASN A 94 13.83 -23.67 1.30
N ASP A 95 13.53 -22.70 0.43
CA ASP A 95 14.51 -21.68 0.01
C ASP A 95 14.80 -20.65 1.12
N ARG A 96 13.96 -20.54 2.14
CA ARG A 96 14.08 -19.58 3.27
C ARG A 96 14.33 -18.14 2.80
N VAL A 97 13.48 -17.67 1.90
CA VAL A 97 13.58 -16.34 1.32
C VAL A 97 13.34 -15.27 2.38
N ASP A 98 14.23 -14.29 2.47
CA ASP A 98 14.02 -13.11 3.30
C ASP A 98 13.12 -12.10 2.55
N VAL A 99 11.83 -12.17 2.81
CA VAL A 99 10.80 -11.33 2.15
C VAL A 99 11.05 -9.84 2.37
N SER A 100 11.61 -9.43 3.52
CA SER A 100 11.88 -8.02 3.83
C SER A 100 12.89 -7.36 2.87
N LYS A 101 13.70 -8.16 2.17
CA LYS A 101 14.62 -7.68 1.13
C LYS A 101 13.97 -7.58 -0.25
N LEU A 102 12.81 -8.17 -0.43
CA LEU A 102 12.11 -8.20 -1.71
C LEU A 102 10.96 -7.21 -1.80
N VAL A 103 10.31 -6.94 -0.67
CA VAL A 103 9.18 -6.03 -0.57
C VAL A 103 9.39 -5.03 0.55
N SER A 104 9.01 -3.79 0.31
CA SER A 104 9.04 -2.77 1.34
C SER A 104 8.02 -3.08 2.43
N VAL A 105 8.40 -2.82 3.68
CA VAL A 105 7.55 -2.97 4.87
C VAL A 105 7.50 -1.63 5.59
N ALA A 106 6.37 -1.31 6.18
CA ALA A 106 6.22 -0.10 6.99
C ALA A 106 7.34 -0.01 8.05
N PRO A 107 7.98 1.15 8.22
CA PRO A 107 9.04 1.34 9.21
C PRO A 107 8.46 1.52 10.64
N ILE A 108 7.54 0.65 11.02
CA ILE A 108 6.91 0.61 12.36
C ILE A 108 6.99 -0.80 12.94
N ASP A 109 7.01 -0.89 14.26
CA ASP A 109 6.73 -2.15 14.93
C ASP A 109 5.23 -2.45 14.81
N ARG A 110 4.90 -3.55 14.13
CA ARG A 110 3.53 -3.93 13.80
C ARG A 110 2.69 -4.23 15.05
N GLU A 111 3.27 -4.89 16.02
CA GLU A 111 2.58 -5.25 17.27
C GLU A 111 2.33 -3.98 18.10
N ALA A 112 3.36 -3.20 18.35
CA ALA A 112 3.26 -1.95 19.11
C ALA A 112 2.32 -0.95 18.42
N GLY A 113 2.36 -0.84 17.08
CA GLY A 113 1.46 0.03 16.33
C GLY A 113 0.00 -0.39 16.44
N TYR A 114 -0.28 -1.69 16.36
CA TYR A 114 -1.65 -2.20 16.54
C TYR A 114 -2.15 -2.03 17.97
N ASP A 115 -1.28 -2.25 18.98
CA ASP A 115 -1.63 -2.01 20.38
C ASP A 115 -1.93 -0.52 20.64
N GLU A 116 -1.21 0.39 20.00
CA GLU A 116 -1.50 1.83 20.08
C GLU A 116 -2.86 2.18 19.44
N VAL A 117 -3.20 1.58 18.30
CA VAL A 117 -4.55 1.75 17.71
C VAL A 117 -5.63 1.31 18.70
N LYS A 118 -5.49 0.13 19.31
CA LYS A 118 -6.44 -0.35 20.33
C LYS A 118 -6.51 0.59 21.54
N ALA A 119 -5.36 1.11 21.97
CA ALA A 119 -5.32 2.07 23.08
C ALA A 119 -6.09 3.37 22.74
N LEU A 120 -5.91 3.93 21.54
CA LEU A 120 -6.68 5.08 21.07
C LEU A 120 -8.18 4.79 20.98
N VAL A 121 -8.57 3.64 20.41
CA VAL A 121 -9.97 3.21 20.37
C VAL A 121 -10.59 3.13 21.78
N SER A 122 -9.85 2.60 22.75
CA SER A 122 -10.33 2.50 24.13
C SER A 122 -10.60 3.87 24.80
N THR A 123 -10.04 4.96 24.26
CA THR A 123 -10.28 6.33 24.72
C THR A 123 -11.52 6.98 24.10
N ILE A 124 -12.20 6.32 23.15
CA ILE A 124 -13.45 6.81 22.58
C ILE A 124 -14.54 6.75 23.64
N GLU A 125 -15.04 7.91 24.04
CA GLU A 125 -16.01 8.03 25.15
C GLU A 125 -17.40 7.52 24.75
N ASP A 126 -17.84 7.79 23.52
CA ASP A 126 -19.11 7.31 23.00
C ASP A 126 -19.08 5.78 22.82
N ALA A 127 -19.93 5.08 23.57
CA ALA A 127 -19.94 3.63 23.63
C ALA A 127 -20.36 2.98 22.29
N ASP A 128 -21.28 3.62 21.54
CA ASP A 128 -21.74 3.09 20.24
C ASP A 128 -20.59 3.18 19.22
N TYR A 129 -19.93 4.32 19.11
CA TYR A 129 -18.79 4.52 18.22
C TYR A 129 -17.62 3.58 18.56
N ARG A 130 -17.34 3.43 19.86
CA ARG A 130 -16.30 2.48 20.29
C ARG A 130 -16.64 1.06 19.92
N ALA A 131 -17.87 0.62 20.10
CA ALA A 131 -18.30 -0.74 19.76
C ALA A 131 -18.15 -1.03 18.25
N VAL A 132 -18.45 -0.06 17.37
CA VAL A 132 -18.21 -0.19 15.92
C VAL A 132 -16.72 -0.36 15.63
N CYS A 133 -15.86 0.44 16.26
CA CYS A 133 -14.40 0.31 16.10
C CYS A 133 -13.88 -1.06 16.53
N GLU A 134 -14.31 -1.55 17.69
CA GLU A 134 -13.91 -2.85 18.23
C GLU A 134 -14.36 -4.00 17.33
N GLU A 135 -15.60 -3.95 16.81
CA GLU A 135 -16.13 -4.96 15.90
C GLU A 135 -15.40 -4.95 14.55
N MET A 136 -15.09 -3.77 14.00
CA MET A 136 -14.32 -3.65 12.77
C MET A 136 -12.90 -4.21 12.94
N LEU A 137 -12.20 -3.86 14.00
CA LEU A 137 -10.88 -4.41 14.31
C LEU A 137 -10.95 -5.94 14.47
N ARG A 138 -11.98 -6.46 15.14
CA ARG A 138 -12.15 -7.91 15.32
C ARG A 138 -12.33 -8.65 13.99
N ARG A 139 -13.08 -8.07 13.04
CA ARG A 139 -13.33 -8.68 11.71
C ARG A 139 -12.11 -8.68 10.82
N HIS A 140 -11.34 -7.61 10.87
CA HIS A 140 -10.29 -7.31 9.88
C HIS A 140 -8.87 -7.29 10.47
N GLU A 141 -8.65 -7.78 11.70
CA GLU A 141 -7.35 -7.68 12.38
C GLU A 141 -6.18 -8.11 11.50
N ALA A 142 -6.28 -9.30 10.90
CA ALA A 142 -5.18 -9.88 10.13
C ALA A 142 -4.82 -9.02 8.90
N ALA A 143 -5.82 -8.57 8.15
CA ALA A 143 -5.64 -7.73 6.97
C ALA A 143 -5.16 -6.33 7.36
N PHE A 144 -5.82 -5.68 8.31
CA PHE A 144 -5.48 -4.34 8.78
C PHE A 144 -4.02 -4.23 9.21
N ARG A 145 -3.46 -5.27 9.85
CA ARG A 145 -2.08 -5.30 10.31
C ARG A 145 -1.06 -5.54 9.19
N THR A 146 -1.47 -6.07 8.04
CA THR A 146 -0.52 -6.61 7.06
C THR A 146 -0.60 -5.97 5.69
N ILE A 147 -1.77 -5.53 5.23
CA ILE A 147 -1.91 -5.08 3.85
C ILE A 147 -1.35 -3.67 3.61
N PRO A 148 -0.95 -3.37 2.36
CA PRO A 148 -0.68 -2.00 1.91
C PRO A 148 -1.95 -1.13 1.94
N ALA A 149 -1.77 0.20 2.07
CA ALA A 149 -2.87 1.16 1.95
C ALA A 149 -3.19 1.54 0.49
N ALA A 150 -2.27 1.26 -0.46
CA ALA A 150 -2.45 1.62 -1.87
C ALA A 150 -1.73 0.64 -2.80
N LYS A 151 -2.11 0.66 -4.09
CA LYS A 151 -1.50 -0.19 -5.13
C LYS A 151 -0.09 0.27 -5.52
N SER A 152 0.16 1.58 -5.61
CA SER A 152 1.39 2.09 -6.22
C SER A 152 1.85 3.48 -5.76
N VAL A 153 1.14 4.11 -4.84
CA VAL A 153 1.47 5.44 -4.31
C VAL A 153 1.74 5.31 -2.81
N HIS A 154 1.75 6.38 -2.04
CA HIS A 154 2.01 6.38 -0.59
C HIS A 154 1.49 5.12 0.14
N HIS A 155 2.27 4.63 1.11
CA HIS A 155 1.95 3.42 1.90
C HIS A 155 1.68 2.13 1.09
N SER A 156 2.26 2.00 -0.12
CA SER A 156 2.14 0.81 -0.98
C SER A 156 3.04 -0.38 -0.55
N PHE A 157 3.40 -0.43 0.70
CA PHE A 157 4.23 -1.46 1.34
C PHE A 157 3.44 -2.25 2.38
N LEU A 158 3.96 -3.40 2.79
CA LEU A 158 3.32 -4.23 3.82
C LEU A 158 3.10 -3.45 5.13
N SER A 159 1.96 -3.66 5.77
CA SER A 159 1.50 -2.91 6.95
C SER A 159 1.31 -1.39 6.71
N GLY A 160 1.19 -0.99 5.43
CA GLY A 160 0.95 0.39 5.05
C GLY A 160 -0.38 0.92 5.59
N LEU A 161 -1.44 0.09 5.57
CA LEU A 161 -2.76 0.46 6.09
C LEU A 161 -2.71 0.74 7.61
N LEU A 162 -2.04 -0.12 8.38
CA LEU A 162 -1.85 0.10 9.81
C LEU A 162 -1.08 1.41 10.09
N MET A 163 0.04 1.62 9.40
CA MET A 163 0.87 2.82 9.59
C MET A 163 0.10 4.09 9.25
N HIS A 164 -0.57 4.12 8.10
CA HIS A 164 -1.40 5.22 7.65
C HIS A 164 -2.49 5.56 8.68
N THR A 165 -3.31 4.57 9.04
CA THR A 165 -4.42 4.77 9.99
C THR A 165 -3.91 5.22 11.36
N LEU A 166 -2.80 4.66 11.87
CA LEU A 166 -2.22 5.08 13.14
C LEU A 166 -1.73 6.54 13.11
N ASN A 167 -1.04 6.94 12.03
CA ASN A 167 -0.61 8.33 11.87
C ASN A 167 -1.80 9.28 11.84
N MET A 168 -2.84 8.92 11.09
CA MET A 168 -4.08 9.70 11.01
C MET A 168 -4.79 9.79 12.37
N LEU A 169 -4.89 8.69 13.12
CA LEU A 169 -5.51 8.67 14.46
C LEU A 169 -4.78 9.62 15.42
N ARG A 170 -3.45 9.64 15.40
CA ARG A 170 -2.65 10.59 16.22
C ARG A 170 -2.93 12.04 15.85
N LEU A 171 -3.03 12.35 14.55
CA LEU A 171 -3.37 13.69 14.07
C LEU A 171 -4.81 14.07 14.41
N ALA A 172 -5.76 13.17 14.21
CA ALA A 172 -7.16 13.37 14.52
C ALA A 172 -7.38 13.61 16.02
N ASP A 173 -6.71 12.84 16.88
CA ASP A 173 -6.74 13.03 18.33
C ASP A 173 -6.23 14.40 18.73
N PHE A 174 -5.07 14.81 18.23
CA PHE A 174 -4.51 16.13 18.46
C PHE A 174 -5.45 17.27 18.00
N LEU A 175 -5.97 17.16 16.76
CA LEU A 175 -6.84 18.20 16.19
C LEU A 175 -8.19 18.27 16.91
N SER A 176 -8.77 17.16 17.34
CA SER A 176 -10.01 17.16 18.11
C SER A 176 -9.87 17.91 19.43
N ALA A 177 -8.70 17.84 20.06
CA ALA A 177 -8.42 18.62 21.27
C ALA A 177 -8.25 20.12 20.99
N GLN A 178 -7.72 20.51 19.83
CA GLN A 178 -7.58 21.91 19.43
C GLN A 178 -8.94 22.57 19.08
N TYR A 179 -9.88 21.81 18.55
CA TYR A 179 -11.19 22.27 18.08
C TYR A 179 -12.33 21.62 18.88
N ALA A 180 -12.12 21.42 20.18
CA ALA A 180 -13.04 20.70 21.06
C ALA A 180 -14.44 21.34 21.21
N ASP A 181 -14.57 22.60 20.84
CA ASP A 181 -15.84 23.33 20.80
C ASP A 181 -16.66 23.10 19.52
N THR A 182 -16.04 22.51 18.50
CA THR A 182 -16.64 22.33 17.17
C THR A 182 -16.66 20.87 16.73
N VAL A 183 -15.72 20.04 17.21
CA VAL A 183 -15.46 18.69 16.74
C VAL A 183 -15.84 17.64 17.79
N ASN A 184 -16.66 16.67 17.39
CA ASN A 184 -16.89 15.47 18.18
C ASN A 184 -15.72 14.51 18.03
N ARG A 185 -14.85 14.44 19.04
CA ARG A 185 -13.66 13.57 19.04
C ARG A 185 -14.02 12.11 18.80
N SER A 186 -15.08 11.60 19.42
CA SER A 186 -15.48 10.19 19.28
C SER A 186 -15.86 9.86 17.84
N LEU A 187 -16.62 10.74 17.17
CA LEU A 187 -16.99 10.58 15.78
C LEU A 187 -15.76 10.67 14.85
N LEU A 188 -14.88 11.66 15.05
CA LEU A 188 -13.69 11.85 14.22
C LEU A 188 -12.73 10.63 14.31
N LEU A 189 -12.42 10.17 15.52
CA LEU A 189 -11.55 9.00 15.70
C LEU A 189 -12.15 7.73 15.09
N THR A 190 -13.45 7.54 15.25
CA THR A 190 -14.16 6.40 14.64
C THR A 190 -14.09 6.47 13.13
N GLY A 191 -14.46 7.58 12.50
CA GLY A 191 -14.35 7.75 11.06
C GLY A 191 -12.92 7.55 10.55
N THR A 192 -11.94 8.08 11.27
CA THR A 192 -10.51 7.91 10.93
C THR A 192 -10.07 6.45 10.98
N LEU A 193 -10.52 5.67 11.96
CA LEU A 193 -10.23 4.24 11.98
C LEU A 193 -10.86 3.51 10.80
N LEU A 194 -12.11 3.82 10.49
CA LEU A 194 -12.95 3.03 9.57
C LEU A 194 -12.72 3.35 8.09
N HIS A 195 -12.18 4.52 7.74
CA HIS A 195 -12.25 5.06 6.38
C HIS A 195 -11.74 4.13 5.27
N ASP A 196 -10.73 3.34 5.55
CA ASP A 196 -9.98 2.55 4.56
C ASP A 196 -10.05 1.03 4.75
N PHE A 197 -10.80 0.49 5.71
CA PHE A 197 -10.85 -0.97 5.94
C PHE A 197 -11.29 -1.78 4.72
N ALA A 198 -12.20 -1.23 3.91
CA ALA A 198 -12.69 -1.91 2.72
C ALA A 198 -11.62 -2.09 1.62
N LYS A 199 -10.43 -1.52 1.75
CA LYS A 199 -9.28 -1.78 0.86
C LYS A 199 -8.86 -3.25 0.87
N GLU A 200 -9.12 -3.99 1.94
CA GLU A 200 -8.97 -5.45 1.98
C GLU A 200 -9.81 -6.14 0.89
N GLN A 201 -11.02 -5.68 0.65
CA GLN A 201 -11.93 -6.22 -0.36
C GLN A 201 -11.73 -5.56 -1.73
N GLU A 202 -11.22 -4.32 -1.76
CA GLU A 202 -10.99 -3.56 -2.99
C GLU A 202 -9.87 -4.16 -3.83
N PHE A 203 -8.82 -4.66 -3.17
CA PHE A 203 -7.63 -5.16 -3.84
C PHE A 203 -7.56 -6.69 -3.88
N THR A 204 -6.80 -7.19 -4.85
CA THR A 204 -6.28 -8.55 -4.86
C THR A 204 -4.81 -8.53 -4.46
N PHE A 205 -4.38 -9.55 -3.74
CA PHE A 205 -3.04 -9.59 -3.16
C PHE A 205 -2.23 -10.77 -3.69
N SER A 206 -0.92 -10.59 -3.83
CA SER A 206 0.02 -11.69 -4.06
C SER A 206 0.19 -12.54 -2.80
N GLU A 207 0.85 -13.69 -2.93
CA GLU A 207 1.26 -14.54 -1.80
C GLU A 207 2.13 -13.77 -0.77
N LEU A 208 2.81 -12.71 -1.21
CA LEU A 208 3.59 -11.82 -0.36
C LEU A 208 2.79 -10.67 0.27
N GLY A 209 1.48 -10.60 0.02
CA GLY A 209 0.61 -9.56 0.55
C GLY A 209 0.70 -8.22 -0.19
N LEU A 210 1.40 -8.13 -1.32
CA LEU A 210 1.41 -6.91 -2.16
C LEU A 210 0.16 -6.84 -3.03
N VAL A 211 -0.36 -5.63 -3.23
CA VAL A 211 -1.46 -5.40 -4.15
C VAL A 211 -1.04 -5.72 -5.59
N THR A 212 -1.75 -6.63 -6.23
CA THR A 212 -1.53 -7.02 -7.63
C THR A 212 -2.49 -6.29 -8.56
N ASP A 213 -3.76 -6.21 -8.18
CA ASP A 213 -4.80 -5.52 -8.96
C ASP A 213 -6.00 -5.16 -8.08
N TYR A 214 -7.01 -4.55 -8.68
CA TYR A 214 -8.33 -4.39 -8.07
C TYR A 214 -9.14 -5.68 -8.21
N SER A 215 -9.90 -6.02 -7.18
CA SER A 215 -10.91 -7.08 -7.28
C SER A 215 -12.07 -6.64 -8.20
N THR A 216 -12.88 -7.57 -8.67
CA THR A 216 -14.06 -7.22 -9.47
C THR A 216 -14.99 -6.27 -8.68
N LYS A 217 -15.18 -6.53 -7.38
CA LYS A 217 -16.00 -5.68 -6.51
C LYS A 217 -15.34 -4.31 -6.32
N GLY A 218 -14.02 -4.27 -6.16
CA GLY A 218 -13.24 -3.03 -6.06
C GLY A 218 -13.36 -2.15 -7.31
N GLN A 219 -13.26 -2.75 -8.50
CA GLN A 219 -13.45 -2.05 -9.77
C GLN A 219 -14.85 -1.45 -9.96
N LEU A 220 -15.88 -2.14 -9.47
CA LEU A 220 -17.27 -1.74 -9.68
C LEU A 220 -17.78 -0.76 -8.62
N LEU A 221 -17.34 -0.87 -7.39
CA LEU A 221 -17.88 -0.12 -6.24
C LEU A 221 -16.86 0.82 -5.59
N GLY A 222 -15.59 0.42 -5.52
CA GLY A 222 -14.58 1.11 -4.76
C GLY A 222 -14.73 0.96 -3.23
N HIS A 223 -13.65 1.26 -2.49
CA HIS A 223 -13.64 1.08 -1.02
C HIS A 223 -14.60 2.03 -0.27
N LEU A 224 -14.88 3.22 -0.80
CA LEU A 224 -15.83 4.14 -0.16
C LEU A 224 -17.22 3.51 -0.01
N VAL A 225 -17.75 2.99 -1.11
CA VAL A 225 -19.07 2.38 -1.14
C VAL A 225 -19.10 1.08 -0.32
N MET A 226 -18.07 0.24 -0.49
CA MET A 226 -17.97 -1.01 0.26
C MET A 226 -17.79 -0.78 1.76
N GLY A 227 -17.00 0.22 2.15
CA GLY A 227 -16.80 0.61 3.54
C GLY A 227 -18.09 1.15 4.17
N ALA A 228 -18.83 2.02 3.48
CA ALA A 228 -20.11 2.52 3.95
C ALA A 228 -21.13 1.37 4.13
N GLN A 229 -21.21 0.41 3.19
CA GLN A 229 -22.07 -0.77 3.30
C GLN A 229 -21.72 -1.62 4.52
N GLU A 230 -20.44 -1.81 4.81
CA GLU A 230 -20.00 -2.61 5.97
C GLU A 230 -20.28 -1.88 7.29
N VAL A 231 -20.02 -0.57 7.34
CA VAL A 231 -20.37 0.26 8.50
C VAL A 231 -21.87 0.23 8.77
N ALA A 232 -22.71 0.36 7.73
CA ALA A 232 -24.17 0.24 7.86
C ALA A 232 -24.60 -1.13 8.41
N ALA A 233 -23.96 -2.22 7.93
CA ALA A 233 -24.26 -3.57 8.43
C ALA A 233 -23.87 -3.73 9.92
N ILE A 234 -22.68 -3.26 10.33
CA ILE A 234 -22.25 -3.30 11.73
C ILE A 234 -23.16 -2.42 12.60
N ALA A 235 -23.52 -1.23 12.13
CA ALA A 235 -24.42 -0.33 12.84
C ALA A 235 -25.78 -0.98 13.12
N ALA A 236 -26.32 -1.68 12.12
CA ALA A 236 -27.59 -2.44 12.27
C ALA A 236 -27.45 -3.61 13.24
N GLU A 237 -26.35 -4.36 13.20
CA GLU A 237 -26.08 -5.48 14.13
C GLU A 237 -25.94 -5.03 15.59
N LEU A 238 -25.42 -3.82 15.81
CA LEU A 238 -25.19 -3.23 17.13
C LEU A 238 -26.34 -2.31 17.61
N ASP A 239 -27.45 -2.21 16.83
CA ASP A 239 -28.60 -1.35 17.11
C ASP A 239 -28.19 0.14 17.33
N LEU A 240 -27.24 0.66 16.51
CA LEU A 240 -26.84 2.05 16.58
C LEU A 240 -28.02 2.99 16.27
N PRO A 241 -28.10 4.17 16.93
CA PRO A 241 -29.00 5.23 16.52
C PRO A 241 -28.77 5.61 15.05
N GLU A 242 -29.87 5.81 14.29
CA GLU A 242 -29.84 6.11 12.85
C GLU A 242 -28.93 7.29 12.49
N GLU A 243 -28.96 8.36 13.30
CA GLU A 243 -28.12 9.53 13.09
C GLU A 243 -26.61 9.18 13.19
N LYS A 244 -26.23 8.36 14.18
CA LYS A 244 -24.82 7.95 14.34
C LYS A 244 -24.36 7.08 13.18
N ALA A 245 -25.18 6.12 12.73
CA ALA A 245 -24.88 5.29 11.58
C ALA A 245 -24.71 6.14 10.31
N THR A 246 -25.65 7.05 10.05
CA THR A 246 -25.61 7.98 8.90
C THR A 246 -24.37 8.85 8.92
N LEU A 247 -23.94 9.37 10.08
CA LEU A 247 -22.73 10.16 10.19
C LEU A 247 -21.48 9.35 9.88
N LEU A 248 -21.38 8.10 10.36
CA LEU A 248 -20.24 7.24 10.02
C LEU A 248 -20.19 6.92 8.52
N GLU A 249 -21.33 6.56 7.91
CA GLU A 249 -21.41 6.35 6.46
C GLU A 249 -20.99 7.62 5.69
N HIS A 250 -21.43 8.80 6.15
CA HIS A 250 -21.06 10.08 5.54
C HIS A 250 -19.55 10.32 5.60
N LEU A 251 -18.89 10.06 6.74
CA LEU A 251 -17.45 10.19 6.87
C LEU A 251 -16.72 9.29 5.86
N ILE A 252 -17.15 8.04 5.70
CA ILE A 252 -16.56 7.10 4.73
C ILE A 252 -16.77 7.59 3.29
N LEU A 253 -17.98 8.00 2.92
CA LEU A 253 -18.31 8.40 1.54
C LEU A 253 -17.69 9.73 1.13
N SER A 254 -17.29 10.58 2.07
CA SER A 254 -16.78 11.93 1.82
C SER A 254 -15.27 12.09 2.08
N HIS A 255 -14.56 11.08 2.65
CA HIS A 255 -13.19 11.29 3.14
C HIS A 255 -12.18 11.67 2.06
N HIS A 256 -12.40 11.35 0.77
CA HIS A 256 -11.58 11.86 -0.32
C HIS A 256 -11.77 13.37 -0.59
N GLY A 257 -12.73 14.02 0.07
CA GLY A 257 -12.95 15.47 0.08
C GLY A 257 -13.62 16.01 -1.18
N GLN A 258 -13.19 15.60 -2.36
CA GLN A 258 -13.70 16.13 -3.65
C GLN A 258 -14.15 14.99 -4.57
N PRO A 259 -15.20 15.20 -5.39
CA PRO A 259 -15.66 14.21 -6.37
C PRO A 259 -14.58 13.83 -7.39
N GLU A 260 -13.69 14.75 -7.76
CA GLU A 260 -12.57 14.51 -8.66
C GLU A 260 -11.58 13.48 -8.10
N PHE A 261 -11.56 13.30 -6.77
CA PHE A 261 -10.75 12.30 -6.07
C PHE A 261 -11.54 11.04 -5.70
N GLY A 262 -12.81 10.98 -6.08
CA GLY A 262 -13.68 9.83 -5.90
C GLY A 262 -14.66 9.91 -4.73
N ALA A 263 -14.73 11.04 -4.00
CA ALA A 263 -15.74 11.24 -2.97
C ALA A 263 -17.15 11.17 -3.58
N ALA A 264 -18.04 10.40 -2.95
CA ALA A 264 -19.42 10.30 -3.41
C ALA A 264 -20.22 11.58 -3.09
N VAL A 265 -19.87 12.25 -1.99
CA VAL A 265 -20.43 13.52 -1.53
C VAL A 265 -19.32 14.38 -0.92
N LEU A 266 -19.54 15.69 -0.87
CA LEU A 266 -18.63 16.60 -0.16
C LEU A 266 -18.79 16.43 1.37
N PRO A 267 -17.73 16.67 2.17
CA PRO A 267 -17.84 16.75 3.62
C PRO A 267 -18.90 17.77 4.06
N GLN A 268 -19.82 17.38 4.92
CA GLN A 268 -20.94 18.22 5.40
C GLN A 268 -20.93 18.41 6.92
N CYS A 269 -19.90 17.91 7.62
CA CYS A 269 -19.67 18.18 9.03
C CYS A 269 -18.18 18.40 9.31
N ALA A 270 -17.85 18.99 10.45
CA ALA A 270 -16.48 19.34 10.81
C ALA A 270 -15.56 18.10 10.85
N GLU A 271 -16.05 16.99 11.35
CA GLU A 271 -15.31 15.74 11.45
C GLU A 271 -15.00 15.15 10.07
N ALA A 272 -15.93 15.22 9.12
CA ALA A 272 -15.71 14.77 7.75
C ALA A 272 -14.67 15.62 7.01
N GLU A 273 -14.72 16.95 7.19
CA GLU A 273 -13.71 17.87 6.67
C GLU A 273 -12.33 17.58 7.26
N LEU A 274 -12.24 17.43 8.60
CA LEU A 274 -10.98 17.11 9.26
C LEU A 274 -10.43 15.75 8.84
N LEU A 275 -11.28 14.73 8.71
CA LEU A 275 -10.86 13.41 8.23
C LEU A 275 -10.20 13.51 6.85
N SER A 276 -10.84 14.21 5.92
CA SER A 276 -10.29 14.42 4.57
C SER A 276 -8.96 15.18 4.60
N LEU A 277 -8.82 16.20 5.44
CA LEU A 277 -7.58 16.97 5.56
C LEU A 277 -6.46 16.13 6.20
N VAL A 278 -6.76 15.35 7.22
CA VAL A 278 -5.79 14.48 7.91
C VAL A 278 -5.29 13.38 6.96
N ASP A 279 -6.16 12.77 6.16
CA ASP A 279 -5.78 11.82 5.11
C ASP A 279 -4.84 12.46 4.10
N GLN A 280 -5.17 13.65 3.60
CA GLN A 280 -4.31 14.40 2.70
C GLN A 280 -2.96 14.75 3.33
N ILE A 281 -2.91 15.09 4.61
CA ILE A 281 -1.64 15.38 5.30
C ILE A 281 -0.76 14.13 5.33
N ASP A 282 -1.27 13.00 5.80
CA ASP A 282 -0.46 11.78 5.95
C ASP A 282 -0.02 11.24 4.60
N SER A 283 -0.93 11.12 3.63
CA SER A 283 -0.64 10.65 2.30
C SER A 283 0.41 11.51 1.58
N ARG A 284 0.30 12.84 1.65
CA ARG A 284 1.27 13.76 1.03
C ARG A 284 2.61 13.74 1.74
N MET A 285 2.65 13.65 3.08
CA MET A 285 3.90 13.58 3.84
C MET A 285 4.65 12.27 3.58
N GLU A 286 3.95 11.16 3.34
CA GLU A 286 4.62 9.91 2.93
C GLU A 286 5.24 10.04 1.53
N ILE A 287 4.54 10.66 0.57
CA ILE A 287 5.13 10.96 -0.76
C ILE A 287 6.38 11.83 -0.62
N TYR A 288 6.36 12.86 0.24
CA TYR A 288 7.54 13.68 0.50
C TYR A 288 8.68 12.85 1.09
N ARG A 289 8.40 11.95 2.03
CA ARG A 289 9.39 11.05 2.65
C ARG A 289 10.07 10.17 1.61
N GLU A 290 9.29 9.51 0.76
CA GLU A 290 9.81 8.66 -0.31
C GLU A 290 10.66 9.44 -1.33
N VAL A 291 10.17 10.60 -1.77
CA VAL A 291 10.85 11.45 -2.76
C VAL A 291 12.15 12.04 -2.22
N LEU A 292 12.18 12.43 -0.95
CA LEU A 292 13.36 13.03 -0.32
C LEU A 292 14.40 12.00 0.11
N ALA A 293 14.02 10.75 0.37
CA ALA A 293 14.95 9.72 0.88
C ALA A 293 16.22 9.58 0.03
N PRO A 294 16.16 9.42 -1.29
CA PRO A 294 17.35 9.22 -2.14
C PRO A 294 18.15 10.49 -2.42
N LEU A 295 17.62 11.69 -2.14
CA LEU A 295 18.27 12.96 -2.47
C LEU A 295 19.32 13.34 -1.43
N LYS A 296 20.34 14.08 -1.87
CA LYS A 296 21.28 14.77 -0.98
C LYS A 296 20.74 16.15 -0.61
N ALA A 297 21.20 16.68 0.52
CA ALA A 297 20.90 18.05 0.91
C ALA A 297 21.33 19.05 -0.20
N GLY A 298 20.48 20.00 -0.50
CA GLY A 298 20.68 20.98 -1.58
C GLY A 298 20.18 20.53 -2.96
N GLU A 299 19.66 19.33 -3.11
CA GLU A 299 19.16 18.82 -4.39
C GLU A 299 17.65 18.97 -4.54
N PHE A 300 17.21 19.08 -5.81
CA PHE A 300 15.81 18.96 -6.19
C PHE A 300 15.50 17.58 -6.77
N SER A 301 14.33 17.05 -6.45
CA SER A 301 13.80 15.86 -7.08
C SER A 301 13.52 16.04 -8.58
N GLN A 302 13.24 14.95 -9.28
CA GLN A 302 12.48 15.02 -10.53
C GLN A 302 11.05 15.53 -10.26
N ARG A 303 10.29 15.81 -11.32
CA ARG A 303 8.87 16.18 -11.17
C ARG A 303 8.07 15.00 -10.61
N VAL A 304 7.28 15.26 -9.58
CA VAL A 304 6.47 14.26 -8.88
C VAL A 304 5.01 14.48 -9.26
N PHE A 305 4.45 13.56 -10.02
CA PHE A 305 3.07 13.65 -10.51
C PHE A 305 2.07 13.77 -9.35
N ALA A 306 2.21 12.94 -8.33
CA ALA A 306 1.36 12.94 -7.13
C ALA A 306 1.47 14.21 -6.26
N LEU A 307 2.42 15.11 -6.57
CA LEU A 307 2.58 16.43 -5.95
C LEU A 307 2.37 17.54 -7.01
N ASP A 308 1.35 17.43 -7.83
CA ASP A 308 0.97 18.41 -8.86
C ASP A 308 2.12 18.73 -9.83
N ASN A 309 2.88 17.70 -10.22
CA ASN A 309 4.08 17.81 -11.07
C ASN A 309 5.16 18.77 -10.54
N ARG A 310 5.21 19.01 -9.23
CA ARG A 310 6.25 19.84 -8.60
C ARG A 310 7.57 19.09 -8.45
N ARG A 311 8.64 19.85 -8.37
CA ARG A 311 9.94 19.40 -7.89
C ARG A 311 10.05 19.71 -6.40
N VAL A 312 10.59 18.79 -5.62
CA VAL A 312 10.75 18.94 -4.18
C VAL A 312 12.22 19.18 -3.86
N TYR A 313 12.47 20.17 -3.02
CA TYR A 313 13.82 20.52 -2.56
C TYR A 313 14.12 19.84 -1.23
N LYS A 314 15.29 19.18 -1.13
CA LYS A 314 15.82 18.68 0.14
C LYS A 314 16.71 19.72 0.77
N HIS A 315 16.23 20.40 1.80
CA HIS A 315 17.04 21.30 2.61
C HIS A 315 17.99 20.52 3.54
N GLN A 316 18.89 21.23 4.23
CA GLN A 316 19.83 20.65 5.20
C GLN A 316 19.10 20.15 6.44
#